data_8f1b776ba0f9e1cad2988c24f89f75ab
#
_entry.id   8f1b776ba0f9e1cad2988c24f89f75ab
#
_cell.length_a   1.000
_cell.length_b   1.000
_cell.length_c   1.000
_cell.angle_alpha   90.00
_cell.angle_beta   90.00
_cell.angle_gamma   90.00
#
_symmetry.space_group_name_H-M   'P 1'
#
loop_
_entity.id
_entity.type
_entity.pdbx_description
1 polymer ?
#
loop_
_entity_poly.entity_id
_entity_poly.type
_entity_poly.pdbx_seq_one_letter_code
_entity_poly.pdbx_strand_id
1 'polypeptide(L)'
;DGLHWTPSPRNPVGPRLEQSGLIRWNGCYYVNGQGGGHPGRFRQMLTYASYDFEHWSEATVLSLQRSPLIEGPSTEDRTRTGEEVHLGAALHARGNVILGIYGQWHGEPAGDRRYVTMDLGLLISHDAMHFREPIPGFRFIPAREELDSTIGYGPALMQGQGMANMGDLSLYWYAL
;
A
#
# COMPACT_ATOMS: atom_id res chain seq x y z
N ASP A 1 -1.42 -24.02 -11.10
CA ASP A 1 -1.71 -24.86 -9.93
C ASP A 1 -1.20 -24.20 -8.62
N GLY A 2 -0.37 -23.20 -8.70
CA GLY A 2 0.21 -22.55 -7.53
C GLY A 2 1.37 -23.31 -6.87
N LEU A 3 1.73 -24.46 -7.40
CA LEU A 3 2.79 -25.31 -6.87
C LEU A 3 4.03 -25.32 -7.77
N HIS A 4 3.82 -25.19 -9.08
CA HIS A 4 4.89 -25.20 -10.07
C HIS A 4 4.98 -23.81 -10.72
N TRP A 5 6.16 -23.22 -10.65
CA TRP A 5 6.42 -21.88 -11.16
C TRP A 5 7.49 -21.89 -12.22
N THR A 6 7.20 -21.29 -13.36
CA THR A 6 8.19 -21.07 -14.41
C THR A 6 8.44 -19.55 -14.51
N PRO A 7 9.68 -19.11 -14.34
CA PRO A 7 9.98 -17.69 -14.51
C PRO A 7 9.75 -17.27 -15.97
N SER A 8 9.24 -16.06 -16.16
CA SER A 8 9.17 -15.48 -17.50
C SER A 8 10.59 -15.36 -18.08
N PRO A 9 10.79 -15.72 -19.38
CA PRO A 9 12.07 -15.50 -20.05
C PRO A 9 12.42 -14.00 -20.15
N ARG A 10 11.45 -13.13 -19.91
CA ARG A 10 11.62 -11.67 -19.91
C ARG A 10 11.83 -11.06 -18.53
N ASN A 11 11.98 -11.87 -17.49
CA ASN A 11 12.25 -11.36 -16.15
C ASN A 11 13.52 -10.46 -16.11
N PRO A 12 13.47 -9.34 -15.35
CA PRO A 12 12.36 -8.86 -14.55
C PRO A 12 11.27 -8.20 -15.40
N VAL A 13 10.02 -8.65 -15.23
CA VAL A 13 8.83 -7.98 -15.77
C VAL A 13 8.23 -7.08 -14.69
N GLY A 14 7.74 -5.93 -15.09
CA GLY A 14 7.08 -4.99 -14.20
C GLY A 14 7.91 -3.76 -13.83
N PRO A 15 7.23 -2.76 -13.29
CA PRO A 15 7.86 -1.50 -12.90
C PRO A 15 8.76 -1.68 -11.69
N ARG A 16 9.72 -0.77 -11.58
CA ARG A 16 10.65 -0.71 -10.46
C ARG A 16 10.01 0.03 -9.28
N LEU A 17 9.32 -0.70 -8.41
CA LEU A 17 8.73 -0.16 -7.18
C LEU A 17 8.72 -1.26 -6.11
N GLU A 18 8.47 -0.86 -4.88
CA GLU A 18 8.21 -1.78 -3.78
C GLU A 18 6.76 -2.27 -3.89
N GLN A 19 6.58 -3.36 -4.63
CA GLN A 19 5.26 -3.87 -5.01
C GLN A 19 4.50 -4.41 -3.82
N SER A 20 3.19 -4.15 -3.79
CA SER A 20 2.31 -4.61 -2.71
C SER A 20 1.04 -5.28 -3.21
N GLY A 21 0.41 -4.75 -4.22
CA GLY A 21 -0.85 -5.29 -4.72
C GLY A 21 -0.90 -5.38 -6.22
N LEU A 22 -1.60 -6.40 -6.69
CA LEU A 22 -1.86 -6.63 -8.10
C LEU A 22 -3.33 -6.99 -8.29
N ILE A 23 -3.93 -6.46 -9.33
CA ILE A 23 -5.28 -6.83 -9.75
C ILE A 23 -5.41 -6.82 -11.26
N ARG A 24 -6.19 -7.74 -11.80
CA ARG A 24 -6.70 -7.64 -13.17
C ARG A 24 -8.14 -7.15 -13.12
N TRP A 25 -8.41 -6.01 -13.73
CA TRP A 25 -9.72 -5.39 -13.72
C TRP A 25 -10.02 -4.73 -15.06
N ASN A 26 -11.22 -4.95 -15.59
CA ASN A 26 -11.63 -4.45 -16.90
C ASN A 26 -10.61 -4.72 -18.03
N GLY A 27 -10.00 -5.90 -18.02
CA GLY A 27 -9.07 -6.32 -19.07
C GLY A 27 -7.64 -5.82 -18.91
N CYS A 28 -7.36 -4.95 -17.94
CA CYS A 28 -6.04 -4.39 -17.67
C CYS A 28 -5.49 -4.90 -16.34
N TYR A 29 -4.19 -5.08 -16.25
CA TYR A 29 -3.46 -5.38 -15.01
C TYR A 29 -3.00 -4.06 -14.37
N TYR A 30 -3.15 -3.99 -13.06
CA TYR A 30 -2.69 -2.86 -12.26
C TYR A 30 -1.83 -3.39 -11.12
N VAL A 31 -0.62 -2.85 -11.01
CA VAL A 31 0.27 -3.14 -9.89
C VAL A 31 0.47 -1.86 -9.10
N ASN A 32 0.30 -1.94 -7.81
CA ASN A 32 0.58 -0.83 -6.92
C ASN A 32 1.72 -1.15 -5.96
N GLY A 33 2.29 -0.11 -5.41
CA GLY A 33 3.36 -0.21 -4.45
C GLY A 33 3.79 1.15 -3.95
N GLN A 34 4.76 1.14 -3.06
CA GLN A 34 5.31 2.37 -2.51
C GLN A 34 6.27 3.00 -3.50
N GLY A 35 6.02 4.26 -3.81
CA GLY A 35 6.97 5.15 -4.46
C GLY A 35 7.45 6.22 -3.48
N GLY A 36 8.58 6.83 -3.77
CA GLY A 36 9.20 7.79 -2.88
C GLY A 36 10.15 7.11 -1.88
N GLY A 37 10.24 7.57 -0.66
CA GLY A 37 11.11 6.98 0.35
C GLY A 37 12.55 7.51 0.35
N HIS A 38 12.82 8.58 -0.39
CA HIS A 38 14.04 9.37 -0.22
C HIS A 38 13.90 10.36 0.94
N PRO A 39 14.96 10.72 1.62
CA PRO A 39 14.92 11.78 2.62
C PRO A 39 14.18 13.02 2.08
N GLY A 40 13.18 13.48 2.81
CA GLY A 40 12.35 14.64 2.42
C GLY A 40 11.21 14.36 1.43
N ARG A 41 10.92 13.09 1.11
CA ARG A 41 9.75 12.73 0.31
C ARG A 41 8.83 11.81 1.11
N PHE A 42 7.55 12.12 1.08
CA PHE A 42 6.51 11.29 1.67
C PHE A 42 6.39 9.96 0.93
N ARG A 43 6.05 8.92 1.67
CA ARG A 43 5.69 7.63 1.09
C ARG A 43 4.31 7.75 0.46
N GLN A 44 4.23 7.36 -0.77
CA GLN A 44 3.04 7.48 -1.61
C GLN A 44 2.77 6.15 -2.27
N MET A 45 1.50 5.85 -2.50
CA MET A 45 1.13 4.72 -3.33
C MET A 45 1.14 5.12 -4.80
N LEU A 46 1.85 4.38 -5.60
CA LEU A 46 1.93 4.53 -7.05
C LEU A 46 1.28 3.33 -7.72
N THR A 47 0.66 3.54 -8.87
CA THR A 47 0.09 2.47 -9.69
C THR A 47 0.59 2.54 -11.11
N TYR A 48 0.94 1.37 -11.65
CA TYR A 48 1.28 1.15 -13.04
C TYR A 48 0.26 0.21 -13.68
N ALA A 49 0.07 0.33 -14.99
CA ALA A 49 -0.88 -0.45 -15.74
C ALA A 49 -0.22 -1.24 -16.88
N SER A 50 -0.80 -2.40 -17.21
CA SER A 50 -0.37 -3.23 -18.34
C SER A 50 -1.55 -4.01 -18.92
N TYR A 51 -1.58 -4.17 -20.24
CA TYR A 51 -2.58 -5.00 -20.91
C TYR A 51 -2.16 -6.47 -21.05
N ASP A 52 -0.86 -6.74 -21.03
CA ASP A 52 -0.29 -8.06 -21.31
C ASP A 52 0.57 -8.63 -20.17
N PHE A 53 0.71 -7.87 -19.07
CA PHE A 53 1.56 -8.21 -17.93
C PHE A 53 3.08 -8.16 -18.22
N GLU A 54 3.48 -7.89 -19.43
CA GLU A 54 4.89 -7.84 -19.84
C GLU A 54 5.35 -6.41 -20.11
N HIS A 55 4.48 -5.59 -20.69
CA HIS A 55 4.77 -4.18 -20.99
C HIS A 55 3.94 -3.28 -20.08
N TRP A 56 4.63 -2.57 -19.23
CA TRP A 56 4.02 -1.67 -18.24
C TRP A 56 4.12 -0.22 -18.68
N SER A 57 3.18 0.58 -18.22
CA SER A 57 3.19 2.01 -18.48
C SER A 57 4.52 2.63 -18.01
N GLU A 58 5.10 3.53 -18.81
CA GLU A 58 6.31 4.25 -18.45
C GLU A 58 6.06 5.28 -17.34
N ALA A 59 4.86 5.88 -17.37
CA ALA A 59 4.41 6.81 -16.36
C ALA A 59 3.58 6.10 -15.29
N THR A 60 3.70 6.55 -14.07
CA THR A 60 2.88 6.10 -12.95
C THR A 60 1.86 7.14 -12.55
N VAL A 61 0.80 6.69 -11.90
CA VAL A 61 -0.18 7.54 -11.23
C VAL A 61 0.14 7.61 -9.75
N LEU A 62 0.10 8.80 -9.17
CA LEU A 62 0.02 8.98 -7.72
C LEU A 62 -1.37 8.54 -7.27
N SER A 63 -1.46 7.34 -6.75
CA SER A 63 -2.73 6.68 -6.47
C SER A 63 -3.32 7.03 -5.12
N LEU A 64 -2.46 7.28 -4.14
CA LEU A 64 -2.85 7.68 -2.78
C LEU A 64 -1.72 8.42 -2.08
N GLN A 65 -2.09 9.51 -1.43
CA GLN A 65 -1.26 10.22 -0.47
C GLN A 65 -2.12 10.55 0.74
N ARG A 66 -1.69 10.17 1.94
CA ARG A 66 -2.44 10.43 3.17
C ARG A 66 -2.20 11.81 3.73
N SER A 67 -0.94 12.19 3.81
CA SER A 67 -0.61 13.51 4.35
C SER A 67 -1.05 14.61 3.40
N PRO A 68 -1.84 15.57 3.84
CA PRO A 68 -1.98 16.79 3.08
C PRO A 68 -0.59 17.41 2.91
N LEU A 69 -0.33 17.96 1.74
CA LEU A 69 0.82 18.83 1.57
C LEU A 69 0.65 19.99 2.56
N ILE A 70 1.37 19.95 3.68
CA ILE A 70 1.40 21.08 4.58
C ILE A 70 2.20 22.14 3.83
N GLU A 71 1.51 23.16 3.39
CA GLU A 71 2.13 24.38 2.89
C GLU A 71 2.83 25.06 4.07
N GLY A 72 4.08 24.73 4.25
CA GLY A 72 4.92 25.30 5.30
C GLY A 72 6.29 25.69 4.73
N PRO A 73 6.94 26.68 5.31
CA PRO A 73 8.18 27.24 4.78
C PRO A 73 9.41 26.35 4.92
N SER A 74 9.37 25.24 5.63
CA SER A 74 10.53 24.37 5.81
C SER A 74 10.28 22.91 5.47
N THR A 75 11.26 22.29 4.85
CA THR A 75 11.29 20.86 4.59
C THR A 75 11.37 20.03 5.88
N GLU A 76 11.81 20.61 6.98
CA GLU A 76 11.90 19.97 8.29
C GLU A 76 10.53 19.73 8.92
N ASP A 77 9.58 20.66 8.74
CA ASP A 77 8.22 20.51 9.27
C ASP A 77 7.39 19.46 8.50
N ARG A 78 7.73 19.20 7.23
CA ARG A 78 7.05 18.21 6.40
C ARG A 78 7.35 16.78 6.82
N THR A 79 8.45 16.54 7.49
CA THR A 79 8.85 15.22 7.96
C THR A 79 8.14 14.80 9.24
N ARG A 80 7.47 15.73 9.91
CA ARG A 80 6.87 15.51 11.24
C ARG A 80 5.39 15.16 11.22
N THR A 81 4.72 15.20 10.07
CA THR A 81 3.27 14.92 10.01
C THR A 81 2.94 13.45 10.24
N GLY A 82 3.89 12.56 9.96
CA GLY A 82 3.82 11.17 10.39
C GLY A 82 2.69 10.31 9.83
N GLU A 83 1.88 10.83 8.91
CA GLU A 83 0.78 10.09 8.33
C GLU A 83 1.10 9.71 6.89
N GLU A 84 1.57 8.46 6.68
CA GLU A 84 2.02 8.00 5.38
C GLU A 84 1.36 6.68 4.96
N VAL A 85 1.60 6.30 3.72
CA VAL A 85 1.25 4.99 3.18
C VAL A 85 2.44 4.06 3.38
N HIS A 86 2.23 2.89 3.96
CA HIS A 86 3.25 1.86 4.00
C HIS A 86 3.01 0.83 2.88
N LEU A 87 4.00 0.69 2.00
CA LEU A 87 3.98 -0.13 0.80
C LEU A 87 2.89 0.29 -0.19
N GLY A 88 1.85 -0.48 -0.33
CA GLY A 88 0.69 -0.23 -1.17
C GLY A 88 -0.52 -0.92 -0.58
N ALA A 89 -1.44 -1.37 -1.43
CA ALA A 89 -2.68 -1.99 -0.98
C ALA A 89 -2.88 -3.38 -1.58
N ALA A 90 -3.30 -4.32 -0.76
CA ALA A 90 -3.89 -5.56 -1.22
C ALA A 90 -5.26 -5.27 -1.83
N LEU A 91 -5.48 -5.68 -3.08
CA LEU A 91 -6.64 -5.29 -3.87
C LEU A 91 -7.62 -6.44 -4.06
N HIS A 92 -8.90 -6.10 -4.04
CA HIS A 92 -9.98 -7.01 -4.32
C HIS A 92 -11.11 -6.34 -5.11
N ALA A 93 -11.48 -6.91 -6.26
CA ALA A 93 -12.59 -6.42 -7.07
C ALA A 93 -13.93 -6.93 -6.56
N ARG A 94 -14.88 -6.02 -6.33
CA ARG A 94 -16.27 -6.34 -6.01
C ARG A 94 -17.20 -5.60 -6.97
N GLY A 95 -17.42 -6.21 -8.13
CA GLY A 95 -18.27 -5.62 -9.16
C GLY A 95 -17.67 -4.34 -9.73
N ASN A 96 -18.28 -3.22 -9.43
CA ASN A 96 -17.86 -1.90 -9.93
C ASN A 96 -16.96 -1.12 -8.97
N VAL A 97 -16.51 -1.75 -7.90
CA VAL A 97 -15.62 -1.15 -6.91
C VAL A 97 -14.45 -2.08 -6.61
N ILE A 98 -13.29 -1.50 -6.41
CA ILE A 98 -12.11 -2.16 -5.90
C ILE A 98 -11.94 -1.75 -4.46
N LEU A 99 -11.81 -2.76 -3.58
CA LEU A 99 -11.44 -2.58 -2.18
C LEU A 99 -9.93 -2.76 -2.06
N GLY A 100 -9.31 -1.99 -1.19
CA GLY A 100 -7.90 -2.10 -0.86
C GLY A 100 -7.68 -2.10 0.65
N ILE A 101 -6.79 -2.98 1.14
CA ILE A 101 -6.30 -2.92 2.51
C ILE A 101 -4.83 -2.51 2.44
N TYR A 102 -4.48 -1.46 3.16
CA TYR A 102 -3.16 -0.84 3.09
C TYR A 102 -2.61 -0.52 4.48
N GLY A 103 -1.30 -0.34 4.59
CA GLY A 103 -0.66 0.06 5.84
C GLY A 103 -0.80 1.57 6.08
N GLN A 104 -1.39 1.92 7.22
CA GLN A 104 -1.43 3.29 7.73
C GLN A 104 -0.24 3.53 8.64
N TRP A 105 0.76 4.17 8.11
CA TRP A 105 1.95 4.53 8.87
C TRP A 105 1.69 5.78 9.70
N HIS A 106 1.97 5.70 11.01
CA HIS A 106 1.91 6.79 11.95
C HIS A 106 3.30 6.98 12.60
N GLY A 107 3.79 8.18 12.61
CA GLY A 107 5.10 8.51 13.16
C GLY A 107 6.05 9.11 12.12
N GLU A 108 7.21 9.53 12.56
CA GLU A 108 8.17 10.21 11.70
C GLU A 108 8.72 9.27 10.62
N PRO A 109 8.60 9.60 9.32
CA PRO A 109 8.95 8.70 8.23
C PRO A 109 10.42 8.32 8.16
N ALA A 110 11.29 9.24 8.54
CA ALA A 110 12.74 9.06 8.60
C ALA A 110 13.24 8.81 10.02
N GLY A 111 12.31 8.75 10.96
CA GLY A 111 12.62 8.64 12.37
C GLY A 111 12.92 7.23 12.84
N ASP A 112 13.12 7.15 14.13
CA ASP A 112 13.34 5.91 14.83
C ASP A 112 12.08 5.05 14.78
N ARG A 113 12.16 3.86 14.20
CA ARG A 113 11.04 2.92 14.05
C ARG A 113 10.39 2.53 15.38
N ARG A 114 11.06 2.74 16.48
CA ARG A 114 10.49 2.54 17.82
C ARG A 114 9.29 3.45 18.12
N TYR A 115 9.19 4.56 17.41
CA TYR A 115 8.09 5.53 17.55
C TYR A 115 7.07 5.47 16.40
N VAL A 116 7.20 4.48 15.54
CA VAL A 116 6.27 4.24 14.43
C VAL A 116 5.28 3.16 14.82
N THR A 117 4.01 3.43 14.54
CA THR A 117 2.96 2.43 14.61
C THR A 117 2.31 2.27 13.24
N MET A 118 1.75 1.10 12.97
CA MET A 118 1.04 0.85 11.71
C MET A 118 -0.28 0.13 11.97
N ASP A 119 -1.36 0.78 11.56
CA ASP A 119 -2.68 0.17 11.46
C ASP A 119 -2.93 -0.31 10.03
N LEU A 120 -3.99 -1.07 9.82
CA LEU A 120 -4.49 -1.38 8.47
C LEU A 120 -5.72 -0.53 8.17
N GLY A 121 -5.64 0.21 7.08
CA GLY A 121 -6.70 1.07 6.57
C GLY A 121 -7.46 0.44 5.41
N LEU A 122 -8.62 1.00 5.10
CA LEU A 122 -9.47 0.60 3.99
C LEU A 122 -9.46 1.66 2.89
N LEU A 123 -9.32 1.20 1.66
CA LEU A 123 -9.39 2.02 0.46
C LEU A 123 -10.50 1.57 -0.47
N ILE A 124 -10.99 2.50 -1.26
CA ILE A 124 -11.87 2.22 -2.40
C ILE A 124 -11.35 2.90 -3.66
N SER A 125 -11.59 2.25 -4.80
CA SER A 125 -11.34 2.80 -6.13
C SER A 125 -12.40 2.35 -7.12
N HIS A 126 -12.66 3.16 -8.16
CA HIS A 126 -13.54 2.82 -9.26
C HIS A 126 -12.78 2.69 -10.61
N ASP A 127 -11.48 2.94 -10.61
CA ASP A 127 -10.65 2.94 -11.81
C ASP A 127 -9.32 2.18 -11.66
N ALA A 128 -9.07 1.60 -10.49
CA ALA A 128 -7.82 0.93 -10.12
C ALA A 128 -6.58 1.83 -10.08
N MET A 129 -6.73 3.11 -10.35
CA MET A 129 -5.62 4.08 -10.39
C MET A 129 -5.69 5.10 -9.26
N HIS A 130 -6.89 5.57 -8.93
CA HIS A 130 -7.11 6.57 -7.88
C HIS A 130 -7.84 5.93 -6.71
N PHE A 131 -7.21 5.95 -5.58
CA PHE A 131 -7.75 5.38 -4.34
C PHE A 131 -8.05 6.48 -3.33
N ARG A 132 -9.02 6.21 -2.49
CA ARG A 132 -9.36 7.08 -1.37
C ARG A 132 -9.79 6.28 -0.17
N GLU A 133 -9.57 6.82 0.99
CA GLU A 133 -10.20 6.33 2.21
C GLU A 133 -11.68 6.71 2.16
N PRO A 134 -12.63 5.75 2.31
CA PRO A 134 -14.06 6.08 2.37
C PRO A 134 -14.39 6.95 3.59
N ILE A 135 -13.67 6.75 4.66
CA ILE A 135 -13.69 7.57 5.87
C ILE A 135 -12.22 7.90 6.18
N PRO A 136 -11.81 9.17 6.13
CA PRO A 136 -10.43 9.56 6.38
C PRO A 136 -9.91 9.06 7.73
N GLY A 137 -8.76 8.40 7.72
CA GLY A 137 -8.11 7.87 8.92
C GLY A 137 -8.82 6.68 9.58
N PHE A 138 -9.81 6.07 8.91
CA PHE A 138 -10.47 4.88 9.45
C PHE A 138 -9.51 3.71 9.55
N ARG A 139 -9.36 3.18 10.77
CA ARG A 139 -8.55 2.01 11.06
C ARG A 139 -9.40 0.76 10.91
N PHE A 140 -9.22 0.05 9.81
CA PHE A 140 -9.94 -1.18 9.53
C PHE A 140 -9.55 -2.30 10.50
N ILE A 141 -8.23 -2.44 10.72
CA ILE A 141 -7.68 -3.30 11.78
C ILE A 141 -6.67 -2.47 12.55
N PRO A 142 -7.00 -2.01 13.77
CA PRO A 142 -6.07 -1.24 14.57
C PRO A 142 -5.00 -2.16 15.19
N ALA A 143 -3.77 -1.71 15.18
CA ALA A 143 -2.70 -2.32 15.94
C ALA A 143 -2.94 -2.04 17.44
N ARG A 144 -3.14 -3.08 18.22
CA ARG A 144 -3.46 -2.98 19.66
C ARG A 144 -2.39 -3.59 20.55
N GLU A 145 -1.35 -4.11 19.94
CA GLU A 145 -0.29 -4.77 20.67
C GLU A 145 0.56 -3.75 21.38
N GLU A 146 0.89 -4.07 22.61
CA GLU A 146 1.81 -3.26 23.38
C GLU A 146 3.21 -3.35 22.77
N LEU A 147 4.01 -2.34 23.02
CA LEU A 147 5.43 -2.36 22.68
C LEU A 147 6.06 -3.64 23.25
N ASP A 148 6.62 -4.47 22.39
CA ASP A 148 7.48 -5.53 22.84
C ASP A 148 8.74 -4.90 23.44
N SER A 149 8.83 -4.94 24.75
CA SER A 149 9.96 -4.36 25.49
C SER A 149 11.30 -4.97 25.12
N THR A 150 11.31 -6.15 24.49
CA THR A 150 12.52 -6.84 24.07
C THR A 150 13.06 -6.34 22.74
N ILE A 151 12.18 -5.95 21.82
CA ILE A 151 12.56 -5.43 20.49
C ILE A 151 12.44 -3.91 20.39
N GLY A 152 11.68 -3.28 21.27
CA GLY A 152 11.56 -1.83 21.36
C GLY A 152 10.81 -1.16 20.19
N TYR A 153 10.09 -1.92 19.37
CA TYR A 153 9.26 -1.36 18.28
C TYR A 153 7.83 -1.15 18.74
N GLY A 154 7.19 -0.12 18.19
CA GLY A 154 5.74 0.10 18.34
C GLY A 154 4.91 -0.98 17.66
N PRO A 155 3.63 -1.13 18.01
CA PRO A 155 2.76 -2.08 17.36
C PRO A 155 2.61 -1.74 15.88
N ALA A 156 2.85 -2.73 15.03
CA ALA A 156 2.85 -2.54 13.59
C ALA A 156 2.23 -3.75 12.89
N LEU A 157 1.11 -3.51 12.18
CA LEU A 157 0.50 -4.50 11.32
C LEU A 157 1.03 -4.33 9.90
N MET A 158 1.59 -5.40 9.35
CA MET A 158 2.06 -5.43 7.97
C MET A 158 0.95 -5.99 7.08
N GLN A 159 0.51 -5.20 6.11
CA GLN A 159 -0.49 -5.64 5.15
C GLN A 159 0.02 -6.80 4.30
N GLY A 160 -0.84 -7.79 4.06
CA GLY A 160 -0.62 -8.80 3.03
C GLY A 160 -0.80 -8.25 1.62
N GLN A 161 -0.47 -9.05 0.63
CA GLN A 161 -0.48 -8.61 -0.78
C GLN A 161 -1.72 -9.07 -1.54
N GLY A 162 -2.62 -9.77 -0.91
CA GLY A 162 -3.81 -10.28 -1.58
C GLY A 162 -4.95 -10.62 -0.64
N MET A 163 -6.11 -10.74 -1.23
CA MET A 163 -7.33 -11.22 -0.60
C MET A 163 -7.89 -12.38 -1.42
N ALA A 164 -8.52 -13.34 -0.76
CA ALA A 164 -9.23 -14.42 -1.42
C ALA A 164 -10.66 -14.52 -0.91
N ASN A 165 -11.60 -14.78 -1.81
CA ASN A 165 -12.99 -15.07 -1.47
C ASN A 165 -13.25 -16.56 -1.47
N MET A 166 -13.92 -17.03 -0.44
CA MET A 166 -14.36 -18.40 -0.29
C MET A 166 -15.85 -18.39 0.12
N GLY A 167 -16.73 -18.41 -0.88
CA GLY A 167 -18.17 -18.24 -0.64
C GLY A 167 -18.48 -16.89 0.00
N ASP A 168 -19.07 -16.90 1.19
CA ASP A 168 -19.42 -15.69 1.92
C ASP A 168 -18.28 -15.09 2.77
N LEU A 169 -17.10 -15.74 2.74
CA LEU A 169 -15.94 -15.32 3.48
C LEU A 169 -14.94 -14.62 2.56
N SER A 170 -14.38 -13.53 3.04
CA SER A 170 -13.18 -12.91 2.47
C SER A 170 -12.01 -13.16 3.41
N LEU A 171 -10.97 -13.78 2.89
CA LEU A 171 -9.75 -14.04 3.63
C LEU A 171 -8.72 -12.98 3.30
N TYR A 172 -8.08 -12.47 4.32
CA TYR A 172 -6.99 -11.53 4.21
C TYR A 172 -5.85 -11.92 5.17
N TRP A 173 -4.64 -11.92 4.67
CA TRP A 173 -3.45 -12.24 5.44
C TRP A 173 -2.70 -10.97 5.79
N TYR A 174 -2.28 -10.86 7.03
CA TYR A 174 -1.38 -9.81 7.51
C TYR A 174 -0.41 -10.40 8.52
N ALA A 175 0.67 -9.67 8.80
CA ALA A 175 1.65 -10.02 9.81
C ALA A 175 1.68 -8.98 10.95
N LEU A 176 2.17 -9.42 12.08
CA LEU A 176 2.50 -8.62 13.26
C LEU A 176 4.00 -8.35 13.28
#